data_4dff586b318d9a7c8662172ce243da4e
#
_entry.id   4dff586b318d9a7c8662172ce243da4e
#
_cell.length_a   1.000
_cell.length_b   1.000
_cell.length_c   1.000
_cell.angle_alpha   90.00
_cell.angle_beta   90.00
_cell.angle_gamma   90.00
#
_symmetry.space_group_name_H-M   'P 1'
#
loop_
_entity.id
_entity.type
_entity.pdbx_description
1 polymer ?
#
loop_
_entity_poly.entity_id
_entity_poly.type
_entity_poly.pdbx_seq_one_letter_code
_entity_poly.pdbx_strand_id
1 'polypeptide(L)'
;MGIKVYKPTTNGRRNMTSLDFAEITTSTPEKSLLVSLKNKAGRNNNGRITVRHQGGGHKRHYRLIDFKRNKDGVEAVVKTIEYDPNRTANIALVHYTDGVKAYIVAPKGLEVGQRIVSGPDADIKIGNALPLANIPVGTVIHNIELQPGKGAELIRAAGASAQVLGQEGKYVLVRLQSGEVRMILGTCRATIGTVGNEQQSLINLGKAGRNRWLGKRPANRGVVMNPNDHPHGGGEGKSPVGRKRPVTPWGKPAYGVKTRNKKKASSRMIVNRRK
;
A
#
# COMPACT_ATOMS: atom_id res chain seq x y z
N MET A 1 -3.26 18.56 4.52
CA MET A 1 -4.15 17.61 5.25
C MET A 1 -3.82 17.66 6.73
N GLY A 2 -4.83 17.72 7.61
CA GLY A 2 -4.66 17.79 9.05
C GLY A 2 -5.14 16.52 9.76
N ILE A 3 -4.73 16.34 11.02
CA ILE A 3 -5.23 15.27 11.88
C ILE A 3 -6.29 15.87 12.82
N LYS A 4 -7.51 15.34 12.72
CA LYS A 4 -8.60 15.69 13.63
C LYS A 4 -8.48 14.86 14.91
N VAL A 5 -8.31 15.52 16.05
CA VAL A 5 -8.34 14.92 17.38
C VAL A 5 -9.75 15.00 17.95
N TYR A 6 -10.23 13.93 18.56
CA TYR A 6 -11.58 13.89 19.16
C TYR A 6 -11.53 14.24 20.64
N LYS A 7 -12.56 14.92 21.13
CA LYS A 7 -12.75 15.19 22.57
C LYS A 7 -12.87 13.85 23.33
N PRO A 8 -12.28 13.72 24.53
CA PRO A 8 -12.27 12.47 25.32
C PRO A 8 -13.59 12.20 26.04
N THR A 9 -14.72 12.22 25.31
CA THR A 9 -16.07 12.03 25.87
C THR A 9 -16.38 10.58 26.27
N THR A 10 -15.65 9.61 25.70
CA THR A 10 -15.79 8.17 25.99
C THR A 10 -14.44 7.49 25.91
N ASN A 11 -14.29 6.29 26.50
CA ASN A 11 -13.05 5.52 26.45
C ASN A 11 -12.57 5.29 25.01
N GLY A 12 -13.47 5.02 24.07
CA GLY A 12 -13.13 4.82 22.66
C GLY A 12 -12.71 6.11 21.94
N ARG A 13 -13.12 7.30 22.43
CA ARG A 13 -12.75 8.58 21.83
C ARG A 13 -11.51 9.22 22.45
N ARG A 14 -11.09 8.81 23.64
CA ARG A 14 -9.99 9.41 24.40
C ARG A 14 -8.71 9.60 23.57
N ASN A 15 -8.32 8.58 22.81
CA ASN A 15 -7.11 8.60 22.00
C ASN A 15 -7.41 8.47 20.50
N MET A 16 -8.66 8.74 20.09
CA MET A 16 -9.06 8.58 18.70
C MET A 16 -8.64 9.80 17.88
N THR A 17 -8.07 9.52 16.71
CA THR A 17 -7.80 10.53 15.69
C THR A 17 -8.34 10.08 14.33
N SER A 18 -8.52 11.01 13.42
CA SER A 18 -8.84 10.75 12.01
C SER A 18 -8.21 11.80 11.12
N LEU A 19 -8.18 11.56 9.83
CA LEU A 19 -7.88 12.61 8.86
C LEU A 19 -9.02 13.63 8.80
N ASP A 20 -8.70 14.86 8.41
CA ASP A 20 -9.68 15.93 8.15
C ASP A 20 -10.32 15.83 6.75
N PHE A 21 -9.73 15.02 5.86
CA PHE A 21 -10.16 14.83 4.47
C PHE A 21 -10.20 16.10 3.61
N ALA A 22 -9.44 17.14 3.98
CA ALA A 22 -9.46 18.44 3.32
C ALA A 22 -9.08 18.40 1.82
N GLU A 23 -8.26 17.41 1.41
CA GLU A 23 -7.87 17.24 -0.01
C GLU A 23 -8.95 16.57 -0.86
N ILE A 24 -9.97 15.97 -0.24
CA ILE A 24 -11.00 15.24 -0.97
C ILE A 24 -12.03 16.21 -1.54
N THR A 25 -12.21 16.17 -2.85
CA THR A 25 -13.10 17.09 -3.57
C THR A 25 -14.50 16.52 -3.77
N THR A 26 -14.65 15.18 -3.80
CA THR A 26 -15.95 14.51 -3.91
C THR A 26 -16.01 13.22 -3.13
N SER A 27 -17.18 12.86 -2.65
CA SER A 27 -17.47 11.59 -1.98
C SER A 27 -18.09 10.53 -2.92
N THR A 28 -18.52 10.94 -4.09
CA THR A 28 -19.22 10.07 -5.07
C THR A 28 -18.22 9.53 -6.08
N PRO A 29 -17.93 8.21 -6.10
CA PRO A 29 -17.00 7.63 -7.06
C PRO A 29 -17.65 7.45 -8.45
N GLU A 30 -16.83 7.44 -9.49
CA GLU A 30 -17.24 7.13 -10.86
C GLU A 30 -17.75 5.69 -10.97
N LYS A 31 -19.02 5.51 -11.30
CA LYS A 31 -19.71 4.21 -11.31
C LYS A 31 -19.12 3.22 -12.30
N SER A 32 -18.68 3.68 -13.47
CA SER A 32 -18.08 2.84 -14.52
C SER A 32 -16.77 2.17 -14.10
N LEU A 33 -16.08 2.75 -13.13
CA LEU A 33 -14.79 2.27 -12.60
C LEU A 33 -14.93 1.49 -11.28
N LEU A 34 -16.16 1.12 -10.89
CA LEU A 34 -16.41 0.35 -9.66
C LEU A 34 -16.66 -1.13 -9.98
N VAL A 35 -16.00 -1.99 -9.21
CA VAL A 35 -16.21 -3.44 -9.26
C VAL A 35 -16.59 -3.96 -7.88
N SER A 36 -17.52 -4.92 -7.83
CA SER A 36 -17.93 -5.58 -6.60
C SER A 36 -16.77 -6.37 -6.02
N LEU A 37 -16.46 -6.15 -4.74
CA LEU A 37 -15.41 -6.85 -4.01
C LEU A 37 -16.01 -7.96 -3.14
N LYS A 38 -15.82 -9.22 -3.53
CA LYS A 38 -16.23 -10.38 -2.74
C LYS A 38 -15.26 -10.57 -1.56
N ASN A 39 -15.79 -10.62 -0.34
CA ASN A 39 -14.99 -10.86 0.86
C ASN A 39 -14.80 -12.37 1.06
N LYS A 40 -13.56 -12.85 0.91
CA LYS A 40 -13.20 -14.27 1.13
C LYS A 40 -12.91 -14.61 2.59
N ALA A 41 -12.85 -13.62 3.48
CA ALA A 41 -12.60 -13.79 4.93
C ALA A 41 -11.42 -14.74 5.26
N GLY A 42 -10.32 -14.63 4.50
CA GLY A 42 -9.12 -15.45 4.70
C GLY A 42 -9.20 -16.90 4.24
N ARG A 43 -10.27 -17.30 3.49
CA ARG A 43 -10.43 -18.64 2.94
C ARG A 43 -9.74 -18.78 1.58
N ASN A 44 -9.19 -19.96 1.33
CA ASN A 44 -8.65 -20.36 0.02
C ASN A 44 -9.78 -20.86 -0.92
N ASN A 45 -9.39 -21.41 -2.08
CA ASN A 45 -10.31 -22.02 -3.05
C ASN A 45 -11.10 -23.23 -2.48
N ASN A 46 -10.51 -23.95 -1.51
CA ASN A 46 -11.14 -25.10 -0.85
C ASN A 46 -12.00 -24.71 0.37
N GLY A 47 -12.24 -23.41 0.61
CA GLY A 47 -13.02 -22.91 1.74
C GLY A 47 -12.31 -22.97 3.09
N ARG A 48 -11.06 -23.45 3.16
CA ARG A 48 -10.28 -23.54 4.40
C ARG A 48 -9.62 -22.19 4.74
N ILE A 49 -9.56 -21.86 6.04
CA ILE A 49 -8.90 -20.64 6.53
C ILE A 49 -7.39 -20.82 6.42
N THR A 50 -6.78 -20.12 5.47
CA THR A 50 -5.31 -20.06 5.29
C THR A 50 -4.70 -18.80 5.88
N VAL A 51 -5.47 -17.73 6.00
CA VAL A 51 -5.08 -16.48 6.66
C VAL A 51 -6.08 -16.20 7.78
N ARG A 52 -5.63 -16.39 9.01
CA ARG A 52 -6.47 -16.17 10.21
C ARG A 52 -6.74 -14.67 10.46
N HIS A 53 -7.72 -14.39 11.32
CA HIS A 53 -8.06 -13.06 11.81
C HIS A 53 -8.52 -12.08 10.73
N GLN A 54 -9.15 -12.58 9.68
CA GLN A 54 -9.79 -11.78 8.62
C GLN A 54 -11.27 -12.10 8.52
N GLY A 55 -12.05 -11.11 8.07
CA GLY A 55 -13.49 -11.25 7.84
C GLY A 55 -14.32 -10.25 8.60
N GLY A 56 -15.58 -10.16 8.20
CA GLY A 56 -16.45 -9.07 8.60
C GLY A 56 -15.94 -7.73 8.06
N GLY A 57 -16.30 -6.67 8.39
CA GLY A 57 -15.88 -5.37 7.87
C GLY A 57 -16.95 -4.75 7.00
N HIS A 58 -16.75 -3.47 6.69
CA HIS A 58 -17.70 -2.72 5.90
C HIS A 58 -17.73 -3.22 4.45
N LYS A 59 -18.91 -3.26 3.81
CA LYS A 59 -19.07 -3.57 2.39
C LYS A 59 -18.33 -2.52 1.56
N ARG A 60 -17.51 -2.97 0.60
CA ARG A 60 -16.67 -2.09 -0.23
C ARG A 60 -16.84 -2.42 -1.70
N HIS A 61 -16.67 -1.39 -2.54
CA HIS A 61 -16.44 -1.54 -3.96
C HIS A 61 -14.97 -1.28 -4.25
N TYR A 62 -14.39 -2.06 -5.15
CA TYR A 62 -13.03 -1.85 -5.63
C TYR A 62 -13.05 -0.78 -6.73
N ARG A 63 -12.12 0.18 -6.67
CA ARG A 63 -11.89 1.16 -7.74
C ARG A 63 -10.84 0.60 -8.67
N LEU A 64 -11.14 0.55 -9.96
CA LEU A 64 -10.18 0.16 -11.00
C LEU A 64 -9.14 1.27 -11.14
N ILE A 65 -7.92 0.99 -10.71
CA ILE A 65 -6.81 1.94 -10.78
C ILE A 65 -5.94 1.58 -11.98
N ASP A 66 -5.59 2.59 -12.78
CA ASP A 66 -4.63 2.45 -13.85
C ASP A 66 -3.20 2.42 -13.28
N PHE A 67 -2.71 1.21 -13.01
CA PHE A 67 -1.34 0.98 -12.58
C PHE A 67 -0.36 0.85 -13.74
N LYS A 68 -0.85 0.71 -14.97
CA LYS A 68 -0.01 0.52 -16.16
C LYS A 68 0.42 1.84 -16.79
N ARG A 69 -0.47 2.83 -16.78
CA ARG A 69 -0.22 4.15 -17.37
C ARG A 69 0.33 4.04 -18.81
N ASN A 70 -0.29 3.18 -19.63
CA ASN A 70 0.18 2.82 -20.96
C ASN A 70 -0.39 3.69 -22.09
N LYS A 71 -1.08 4.79 -21.80
CA LYS A 71 -1.54 5.78 -22.77
C LYS A 71 -0.46 6.84 -22.98
N ASP A 72 0.54 6.51 -23.81
CA ASP A 72 1.66 7.39 -24.08
C ASP A 72 1.26 8.56 -24.96
N GLY A 73 1.75 9.76 -24.63
CA GLY A 73 1.50 11.00 -25.36
C GLY A 73 0.07 11.55 -25.21
N VAL A 74 -0.85 10.81 -24.59
CA VAL A 74 -2.22 11.29 -24.38
C VAL A 74 -2.31 12.06 -23.06
N GLU A 75 -2.70 13.33 -23.19
CA GLU A 75 -2.89 14.22 -22.03
C GLU A 75 -4.13 13.83 -21.22
N ALA A 76 -4.04 13.88 -19.90
CA ALA A 76 -5.16 13.68 -19.00
C ALA A 76 -5.27 14.84 -18.01
N VAL A 77 -6.49 15.26 -17.70
CA VAL A 77 -6.79 16.33 -16.75
C VAL A 77 -7.33 15.73 -15.46
N VAL A 78 -6.77 16.11 -14.32
CA VAL A 78 -7.25 15.72 -12.99
C VAL A 78 -8.60 16.40 -12.73
N LYS A 79 -9.65 15.62 -12.53
CA LYS A 79 -11.03 16.14 -12.29
C LYS A 79 -11.38 16.16 -10.81
N THR A 80 -11.08 15.09 -10.10
CA THR A 80 -11.39 14.98 -8.65
C THR A 80 -10.30 14.25 -7.92
N ILE A 81 -10.19 14.51 -6.60
CA ILE A 81 -9.40 13.72 -5.65
C ILE A 81 -10.39 13.05 -4.70
N GLU A 82 -10.28 11.72 -4.56
CA GLU A 82 -11.27 10.89 -3.89
C GLU A 82 -10.66 9.97 -2.83
N TYR A 83 -11.49 9.64 -1.83
CA TYR A 83 -11.17 8.61 -0.84
C TYR A 83 -11.39 7.21 -1.41
N ASP A 84 -10.42 6.31 -1.23
CA ASP A 84 -10.59 4.87 -1.53
C ASP A 84 -10.52 4.03 -0.24
N PRO A 85 -11.57 3.30 0.15
CA PRO A 85 -11.58 2.44 1.34
C PRO A 85 -10.66 1.20 1.22
N ASN A 86 -10.12 0.91 0.02
CA ASN A 86 -9.31 -0.27 -0.24
C ASN A 86 -7.81 0.00 -0.12
N ARG A 87 -7.40 1.26 0.01
CA ARG A 87 -6.00 1.68 0.15
C ARG A 87 -5.84 2.81 1.14
N THR A 88 -4.61 3.06 1.55
CA THR A 88 -4.29 4.16 2.46
C THR A 88 -4.11 5.49 1.72
N ALA A 89 -3.70 5.45 0.45
CA ALA A 89 -3.56 6.62 -0.41
C ALA A 89 -4.91 7.09 -0.95
N ASN A 90 -5.07 8.41 -1.15
CA ASN A 90 -6.14 8.96 -1.96
C ASN A 90 -5.93 8.60 -3.43
N ILE A 91 -7.00 8.66 -4.22
CA ILE A 91 -6.99 8.44 -5.66
C ILE A 91 -7.45 9.69 -6.38
N ALA A 92 -7.03 9.87 -7.62
CA ALA A 92 -7.48 10.96 -8.47
C ALA A 92 -8.20 10.40 -9.70
N LEU A 93 -9.37 10.94 -10.00
CA LEU A 93 -10.06 10.68 -11.26
C LEU A 93 -9.46 11.59 -12.33
N VAL A 94 -9.01 11.00 -13.41
CA VAL A 94 -8.45 11.71 -14.57
C VAL A 94 -9.28 11.44 -15.80
N HIS A 95 -9.46 12.48 -16.61
CA HIS A 95 -10.10 12.40 -17.91
C HIS A 95 -9.04 12.64 -18.97
N TYR A 96 -8.84 11.64 -19.81
CA TYR A 96 -7.97 11.74 -20.99
C TYR A 96 -8.65 12.56 -22.09
N THR A 97 -7.86 13.17 -22.96
CA THR A 97 -8.36 13.95 -24.12
C THR A 97 -9.16 13.09 -25.10
N ASP A 98 -8.93 11.78 -25.12
CA ASP A 98 -9.70 10.79 -25.89
C ASP A 98 -11.04 10.39 -25.25
N GLY A 99 -11.47 11.04 -24.18
CA GLY A 99 -12.72 10.78 -23.46
C GLY A 99 -12.68 9.64 -22.45
N VAL A 100 -11.58 8.87 -22.35
CA VAL A 100 -11.46 7.78 -21.38
C VAL A 100 -11.25 8.33 -19.96
N LYS A 101 -11.96 7.77 -19.00
CA LYS A 101 -11.80 8.06 -17.58
C LYS A 101 -10.94 6.97 -16.93
N ALA A 102 -10.07 7.35 -16.00
CA ALA A 102 -9.29 6.40 -15.20
C ALA A 102 -9.04 6.93 -13.79
N TYR A 103 -8.84 6.02 -12.83
CA TYR A 103 -8.30 6.38 -11.53
C TYR A 103 -6.79 6.17 -11.49
N ILE A 104 -6.09 7.08 -10.86
CA ILE A 104 -4.67 6.95 -10.53
C ILE A 104 -4.47 7.11 -9.02
N VAL A 105 -3.33 6.65 -8.50
CA VAL A 105 -2.94 6.97 -7.12
C VAL A 105 -2.54 8.45 -7.09
N ALA A 106 -3.15 9.22 -6.18
CA ALA A 106 -2.87 10.65 -6.05
C ALA A 106 -1.50 10.89 -5.41
N PRO A 107 -0.53 11.50 -6.11
CA PRO A 107 0.71 11.96 -5.51
C PRO A 107 0.47 13.20 -4.62
N LYS A 108 1.39 13.46 -3.72
CA LYS A 108 1.40 14.67 -2.89
C LYS A 108 1.56 15.91 -3.77
N GLY A 109 0.72 16.91 -3.54
CA GLY A 109 0.75 18.17 -4.31
C GLY A 109 0.06 18.09 -5.67
N LEU A 110 -0.70 17.03 -5.95
CA LEU A 110 -1.55 16.97 -7.14
C LEU A 110 -2.80 17.85 -6.93
N GLU A 111 -3.12 18.69 -7.90
CA GLU A 111 -4.27 19.60 -7.84
C GLU A 111 -5.31 19.27 -8.90
N VAL A 112 -6.57 19.65 -8.63
CA VAL A 112 -7.65 19.54 -9.61
C VAL A 112 -7.39 20.54 -10.75
N GLY A 113 -7.59 20.08 -12.00
CA GLY A 113 -7.27 20.85 -13.20
C GLY A 113 -5.85 20.64 -13.73
N GLN A 114 -4.95 20.05 -12.93
CA GLN A 114 -3.59 19.76 -13.38
C GLN A 114 -3.62 18.76 -14.56
N ARG A 115 -2.76 19.01 -15.55
CA ARG A 115 -2.55 18.11 -16.69
C ARG A 115 -1.42 17.16 -16.39
N ILE A 116 -1.60 15.90 -16.71
CA ILE A 116 -0.64 14.82 -16.56
C ILE A 116 -0.49 14.04 -17.85
N VAL A 117 0.72 13.57 -18.11
CA VAL A 117 1.07 12.80 -19.30
C VAL A 117 1.83 11.55 -18.89
N SER A 118 1.72 10.51 -19.71
CA SER A 118 2.54 9.29 -19.60
C SER A 118 3.34 9.10 -20.88
N GLY A 119 4.54 8.57 -20.77
CA GLY A 119 5.36 8.27 -21.95
C GLY A 119 6.84 8.60 -21.76
N PRO A 120 7.69 8.22 -22.72
CA PRO A 120 9.13 8.45 -22.63
C PRO A 120 9.50 9.95 -22.66
N ASP A 121 8.69 10.76 -23.37
CA ASP A 121 8.94 12.19 -23.60
C ASP A 121 8.17 13.09 -22.61
N ALA A 122 7.55 12.52 -21.58
CA ALA A 122 6.81 13.27 -20.59
C ALA A 122 7.75 14.11 -19.70
N ASP A 123 7.36 15.34 -19.39
CA ASP A 123 8.10 16.20 -18.45
C ASP A 123 8.26 15.59 -17.06
N ILE A 124 9.33 15.96 -16.34
CA ILE A 124 9.56 15.54 -14.96
C ILE A 124 8.69 16.37 -14.00
N LYS A 125 7.36 16.19 -14.12
CA LYS A 125 6.35 16.86 -13.29
C LYS A 125 5.61 15.84 -12.40
N ILE A 126 5.13 16.28 -11.25
CA ILE A 126 4.38 15.44 -10.31
C ILE A 126 3.16 14.84 -11.01
N GLY A 127 3.02 13.50 -10.91
CA GLY A 127 1.91 12.76 -11.51
C GLY A 127 2.18 12.21 -12.91
N ASN A 128 3.23 12.65 -13.60
CA ASN A 128 3.65 12.09 -14.88
C ASN A 128 4.30 10.71 -14.69
N ALA A 129 4.10 9.83 -15.66
CA ALA A 129 4.64 8.48 -15.63
C ALA A 129 5.60 8.25 -16.80
N LEU A 130 6.83 7.83 -16.49
CA LEU A 130 7.90 7.63 -17.45
C LEU A 130 8.58 6.27 -17.28
N PRO A 131 9.27 5.76 -18.31
CA PRO A 131 10.26 4.70 -18.14
C PRO A 131 11.38 5.16 -17.20
N LEU A 132 11.85 4.26 -16.33
CA LEU A 132 12.90 4.58 -15.33
C LEU A 132 14.18 5.10 -15.96
N ALA A 133 14.54 4.63 -17.15
CA ALA A 133 15.72 5.10 -17.88
C ALA A 133 15.67 6.60 -18.22
N ASN A 134 14.46 7.18 -18.36
CA ASN A 134 14.26 8.57 -18.73
C ASN A 134 14.11 9.50 -17.50
N ILE A 135 14.19 8.93 -16.29
CA ILE A 135 14.04 9.70 -15.05
C ILE A 135 15.42 10.08 -14.51
N PRO A 136 15.71 11.39 -14.29
CA PRO A 136 16.99 11.85 -13.76
C PRO A 136 17.31 11.25 -12.39
N VAL A 137 18.61 11.08 -12.13
CA VAL A 137 19.13 10.65 -10.83
C VAL A 137 18.74 11.67 -9.74
N GLY A 138 18.43 11.17 -8.55
CA GLY A 138 17.97 12.01 -7.43
C GLY A 138 16.47 12.22 -7.40
N THR A 139 15.75 11.98 -8.51
CA THR A 139 14.29 12.16 -8.57
C THR A 139 13.56 11.22 -7.64
N VAL A 140 12.54 11.76 -6.96
CA VAL A 140 11.63 10.99 -6.10
C VAL A 140 10.48 10.44 -6.94
N ILE A 141 10.23 9.14 -6.79
CA ILE A 141 9.25 8.40 -7.59
C ILE A 141 8.36 7.50 -6.74
N HIS A 142 7.22 7.11 -7.30
CA HIS A 142 6.30 6.14 -6.73
C HIS A 142 5.66 5.29 -7.84
N ASN A 143 4.76 4.36 -7.50
CA ASN A 143 4.10 3.47 -8.47
C ASN A 143 5.07 2.78 -9.43
N ILE A 144 6.06 2.08 -8.87
CA ILE A 144 7.16 1.49 -9.64
C ILE A 144 6.78 0.09 -10.13
N GLU A 145 6.99 -0.18 -11.40
CA GLU A 145 6.90 -1.52 -11.98
C GLU A 145 8.13 -2.36 -11.62
N LEU A 146 7.95 -3.68 -11.54
CA LEU A 146 9.04 -4.66 -11.44
C LEU A 146 9.28 -5.43 -12.73
N GLN A 147 8.27 -5.51 -13.58
CA GLN A 147 8.31 -6.13 -14.90
C GLN A 147 7.61 -5.19 -15.88
N PRO A 148 8.21 -4.94 -17.06
CA PRO A 148 7.62 -4.03 -18.05
C PRO A 148 6.19 -4.42 -18.42
N GLY A 149 5.28 -3.45 -18.43
CA GLY A 149 3.87 -3.63 -18.81
C GLY A 149 2.98 -4.38 -17.81
N LYS A 150 3.52 -4.85 -16.69
CA LYS A 150 2.73 -5.51 -15.63
C LYS A 150 1.90 -4.53 -14.81
N GLY A 151 2.35 -3.29 -14.71
CA GLY A 151 1.80 -2.24 -13.87
C GLY A 151 2.51 -2.12 -12.53
N ALA A 152 2.29 -1.01 -11.86
CA ALA A 152 2.98 -0.67 -10.62
C ALA A 152 2.75 -1.71 -9.50
N GLU A 153 3.82 -2.17 -8.89
CA GLU A 153 3.83 -3.12 -7.77
C GLU A 153 4.40 -2.54 -6.48
N LEU A 154 5.39 -1.64 -6.58
CA LEU A 154 6.06 -1.04 -5.42
C LEU A 154 5.61 0.41 -5.19
N ILE A 155 5.78 0.88 -3.94
CA ILE A 155 5.59 2.29 -3.53
C ILE A 155 4.21 2.82 -3.92
N ARG A 156 3.15 2.19 -3.38
CA ARG A 156 1.74 2.54 -3.62
C ARG A 156 0.99 2.98 -2.37
N ALA A 157 1.58 2.81 -1.19
CA ALA A 157 0.96 3.17 0.08
C ALA A 157 1.11 4.67 0.35
N ALA A 158 0.20 5.23 1.15
CA ALA A 158 0.23 6.64 1.56
C ALA A 158 1.60 7.04 2.14
N GLY A 159 2.12 8.19 1.71
CA GLY A 159 3.41 8.73 2.13
C GLY A 159 4.64 7.95 1.66
N ALA A 160 4.46 6.88 0.88
CA ALA A 160 5.58 6.10 0.38
C ALA A 160 6.29 6.80 -0.79
N SER A 161 7.61 6.66 -0.83
CA SER A 161 8.46 7.18 -1.91
C SER A 161 9.69 6.29 -2.11
N ALA A 162 10.30 6.40 -3.29
CA ALA A 162 11.59 5.82 -3.60
C ALA A 162 12.41 6.87 -4.36
N GLN A 163 13.72 6.69 -4.44
CA GLN A 163 14.62 7.61 -5.12
C GLN A 163 15.45 6.88 -6.15
N VAL A 164 15.59 7.45 -7.33
CA VAL A 164 16.51 6.99 -8.37
C VAL A 164 17.92 7.35 -7.95
N LEU A 165 18.83 6.37 -7.89
CA LEU A 165 20.24 6.58 -7.48
C LEU A 165 21.21 6.62 -8.64
N GLY A 166 20.92 5.89 -9.72
CA GLY A 166 21.80 5.80 -10.87
C GLY A 166 21.31 4.79 -11.90
N GLN A 167 22.02 4.69 -13.00
CA GLN A 167 21.74 3.74 -14.06
C GLN A 167 22.99 2.90 -14.33
N GLU A 168 22.82 1.59 -14.45
CA GLU A 168 23.87 0.62 -14.76
C GLU A 168 23.42 -0.24 -15.95
N GLY A 169 23.89 0.09 -17.13
CA GLY A 169 23.48 -0.57 -18.39
C GLY A 169 21.96 -0.52 -18.59
N LYS A 170 21.31 -1.68 -18.63
CA LYS A 170 19.85 -1.78 -18.79
C LYS A 170 19.05 -1.66 -17.48
N TYR A 171 19.72 -1.52 -16.34
CA TYR A 171 19.08 -1.42 -15.03
C TYR A 171 19.22 -0.03 -14.45
N VAL A 172 18.22 0.37 -13.66
CA VAL A 172 18.22 1.57 -12.85
C VAL A 172 18.25 1.16 -11.38
N LEU A 173 19.12 1.79 -10.61
CA LEU A 173 19.26 1.61 -9.17
C LEU A 173 18.21 2.47 -8.45
N VAL A 174 17.35 1.84 -7.67
CA VAL A 174 16.29 2.53 -6.94
C VAL A 174 16.40 2.22 -5.45
N ARG A 175 16.51 3.26 -4.64
CA ARG A 175 16.45 3.18 -3.17
C ARG A 175 15.01 3.26 -2.72
N LEU A 176 14.51 2.18 -2.12
CA LEU A 176 13.18 2.11 -1.53
C LEU A 176 13.14 2.79 -0.15
N GLN A 177 11.95 3.13 0.31
CA GLN A 177 11.72 3.73 1.64
C GLN A 177 12.30 2.89 2.79
N SER A 178 12.41 1.57 2.62
CA SER A 178 13.04 0.66 3.59
C SER A 178 14.56 0.77 3.67
N GLY A 179 15.20 1.56 2.79
CA GLY A 179 16.66 1.62 2.61
C GLY A 179 17.22 0.52 1.69
N GLU A 180 16.39 -0.44 1.25
CA GLU A 180 16.82 -1.45 0.27
C GLU A 180 17.09 -0.80 -1.09
N VAL A 181 18.24 -1.08 -1.68
CA VAL A 181 18.59 -0.66 -3.05
C VAL A 181 18.40 -1.84 -3.98
N ARG A 182 17.63 -1.62 -5.05
CA ARG A 182 17.30 -2.64 -6.04
C ARG A 182 17.62 -2.18 -7.46
N MET A 183 18.05 -3.14 -8.28
CA MET A 183 18.11 -3.01 -9.73
C MET A 183 16.73 -3.27 -10.32
N ILE A 184 16.23 -2.37 -11.16
CA ILE A 184 14.97 -2.50 -11.90
C ILE A 184 15.28 -2.20 -13.37
N LEU A 185 14.64 -2.91 -14.29
CA LEU A 185 14.83 -2.66 -15.72
C LEU A 185 14.44 -1.21 -16.07
N GLY A 186 15.26 -0.54 -16.84
CA GLY A 186 15.03 0.85 -17.27
C GLY A 186 13.73 1.05 -18.07
N THR A 187 13.25 0.00 -18.73
CA THR A 187 11.95 -0.01 -19.44
C THR A 187 10.74 -0.09 -18.51
N CYS A 188 10.90 -0.44 -17.23
CA CYS A 188 9.84 -0.39 -16.23
C CYS A 188 9.42 1.06 -15.99
N ARG A 189 8.13 1.28 -15.75
CA ARG A 189 7.58 2.63 -15.53
C ARG A 189 7.55 2.97 -14.05
N ALA A 190 7.64 4.25 -13.78
CA ALA A 190 7.39 4.85 -12.48
C ALA A 190 6.69 6.20 -12.62
N THR A 191 6.02 6.65 -11.57
CA THR A 191 5.37 7.97 -11.52
C THR A 191 6.20 8.94 -10.67
N ILE A 192 6.34 10.18 -11.11
CA ILE A 192 7.11 11.22 -10.43
C ILE A 192 6.38 11.70 -9.18
N GLY A 193 7.12 11.89 -8.09
CA GLY A 193 6.64 12.43 -6.81
C GLY A 193 6.46 11.36 -5.73
N THR A 194 5.98 11.76 -4.56
CA THR A 194 5.62 10.89 -3.42
C THR A 194 4.13 10.60 -3.43
N VAL A 195 3.71 9.47 -2.87
CA VAL A 195 2.29 9.18 -2.67
C VAL A 195 1.71 10.14 -1.63
N GLY A 196 0.54 10.72 -1.90
CA GLY A 196 -0.18 11.61 -0.98
C GLY A 196 -0.67 10.93 0.29
N ASN A 197 -1.40 11.70 1.13
CA ASN A 197 -2.00 11.23 2.39
C ASN A 197 -0.98 10.68 3.41
N GLU A 198 0.18 11.28 3.53
CA GLU A 198 1.28 10.82 4.39
C GLU A 198 0.91 10.68 5.88
N GLN A 199 -0.03 11.51 6.36
CA GLN A 199 -0.48 11.51 7.75
C GLN A 199 -1.36 10.29 8.12
N GLN A 200 -1.73 9.46 7.16
CA GLN A 200 -2.50 8.23 7.39
C GLN A 200 -1.84 7.30 8.42
N SER A 201 -0.51 7.26 8.47
CA SER A 201 0.25 6.44 9.43
C SER A 201 0.15 6.93 10.88
N LEU A 202 -0.18 8.20 11.09
CA LEU A 202 -0.25 8.85 12.41
C LEU A 202 -1.63 8.72 13.06
N ILE A 203 -2.63 8.16 12.35
CA ILE A 203 -3.98 8.01 12.86
C ILE A 203 -4.06 6.92 13.93
N ASN A 204 -4.68 7.26 15.05
CA ASN A 204 -5.03 6.31 16.09
C ASN A 204 -6.50 5.89 15.96
N LEU A 205 -6.75 4.59 15.79
CA LEU A 205 -8.11 4.06 15.64
C LEU A 205 -8.94 4.20 16.92
N GLY A 206 -8.33 4.23 18.10
CA GLY A 206 -8.93 4.49 19.39
C GLY A 206 -9.80 3.38 19.97
N LYS A 207 -10.46 2.55 19.15
CA LYS A 207 -11.34 1.47 19.61
C LYS A 207 -11.26 0.20 18.74
N ALA A 208 -11.50 -0.96 19.34
CA ALA A 208 -11.51 -2.25 18.65
C ALA A 208 -12.55 -2.33 17.53
N GLY A 209 -13.71 -1.66 17.66
CA GLY A 209 -14.76 -1.62 16.65
C GLY A 209 -14.27 -1.06 15.30
N ARG A 210 -13.39 -0.04 15.30
CA ARG A 210 -12.81 0.47 14.04
C ARG A 210 -11.93 -0.58 13.33
N ASN A 211 -11.20 -1.41 14.09
CA ASN A 211 -10.48 -2.55 13.51
C ASN A 211 -11.44 -3.58 12.90
N ARG A 212 -12.59 -3.82 13.55
CA ARG A 212 -13.63 -4.72 13.02
C ARG A 212 -14.20 -4.19 11.70
N TRP A 213 -14.44 -2.88 11.56
CA TRP A 213 -14.88 -2.26 10.31
C TRP A 213 -13.87 -2.41 9.17
N LEU A 214 -12.58 -2.45 9.49
CA LEU A 214 -11.50 -2.72 8.52
C LEU A 214 -11.39 -4.21 8.12
N GLY A 215 -12.21 -5.10 8.71
CA GLY A 215 -12.17 -6.53 8.44
C GLY A 215 -11.16 -7.31 9.28
N LYS A 216 -10.54 -6.68 10.27
CA LYS A 216 -9.62 -7.33 11.21
C LYS A 216 -10.38 -7.98 12.34
N ARG A 217 -10.31 -9.29 12.49
CA ARG A 217 -10.90 -10.03 13.62
C ARG A 217 -9.96 -10.04 14.82
N PRO A 218 -10.50 -10.19 16.05
CA PRO A 218 -9.68 -10.36 17.25
C PRO A 218 -8.73 -11.56 17.13
N ALA A 219 -7.57 -11.44 17.75
CA ALA A 219 -6.55 -12.49 17.79
C ALA A 219 -6.26 -12.88 19.23
N ASN A 220 -6.20 -14.19 19.51
CA ASN A 220 -5.79 -14.73 20.79
C ASN A 220 -4.28 -15.00 20.78
N ARG A 221 -3.65 -14.79 21.93
CA ARG A 221 -2.25 -15.16 22.16
C ARG A 221 -2.14 -16.69 22.37
N GLY A 222 -1.04 -17.30 21.93
CA GLY A 222 -0.81 -18.73 22.11
C GLY A 222 -0.85 -19.21 23.57
N VAL A 223 -0.44 -18.33 24.52
CA VAL A 223 -0.43 -18.64 25.97
C VAL A 223 -1.83 -18.81 26.59
N VAL A 224 -2.90 -18.37 25.92
CA VAL A 224 -4.29 -18.55 26.40
C VAL A 224 -5.01 -19.69 25.70
N MET A 225 -4.28 -20.48 24.93
CA MET A 225 -4.80 -21.67 24.22
C MET A 225 -4.44 -22.93 24.99
N ASN A 226 -5.05 -24.05 24.61
CA ASN A 226 -4.71 -25.37 25.13
C ASN A 226 -3.39 -25.88 24.54
N PRO A 227 -2.71 -26.86 25.21
CA PRO A 227 -1.43 -27.41 24.72
C PRO A 227 -1.51 -28.03 23.32
N ASN A 228 -2.66 -28.56 22.91
CA ASN A 228 -2.89 -29.12 21.58
C ASN A 228 -3.04 -28.04 20.49
N ASP A 229 -3.42 -26.81 20.86
CA ASP A 229 -3.70 -25.72 19.89
C ASP A 229 -2.45 -24.87 19.62
N HIS A 230 -1.58 -24.75 20.61
CA HIS A 230 -0.38 -23.91 20.48
C HIS A 230 0.77 -24.39 21.38
N PRO A 231 2.04 -24.36 20.91
CA PRO A 231 3.20 -24.72 21.72
C PRO A 231 3.41 -23.89 23.01
N HIS A 232 2.71 -22.77 23.16
CA HIS A 232 2.71 -21.94 24.38
C HIS A 232 1.47 -22.19 25.25
N GLY A 233 0.61 -23.11 24.87
CA GLY A 233 -0.63 -23.41 25.59
C GLY A 233 -0.43 -24.23 26.85
N GLY A 234 -1.44 -24.19 27.71
CA GLY A 234 -1.49 -24.93 28.97
C GLY A 234 -1.01 -24.14 30.18
N GLY A 235 -1.08 -24.77 31.35
CA GLY A 235 -0.73 -24.20 32.66
C GLY A 235 -1.90 -23.52 33.34
N GLU A 236 -1.68 -23.17 34.62
CA GLU A 236 -2.65 -22.48 35.47
C GLU A 236 -2.46 -20.96 35.41
N GLY A 237 -3.58 -20.21 35.43
CA GLY A 237 -3.60 -18.76 35.51
C GLY A 237 -2.81 -18.07 34.37
N LYS A 238 -1.87 -17.21 34.73
CA LYS A 238 -1.04 -16.43 33.80
C LYS A 238 0.29 -17.14 33.53
N SER A 239 0.27 -18.24 32.77
CA SER A 239 1.46 -18.99 32.43
C SER A 239 2.42 -18.20 31.53
N PRO A 240 3.74 -18.36 31.69
CA PRO A 240 4.75 -17.80 30.81
C PRO A 240 4.80 -18.58 29.48
N VAL A 241 5.58 -18.08 28.51
CA VAL A 241 5.81 -18.78 27.23
C VAL A 241 6.51 -20.12 27.41
N GLY A 242 7.30 -20.31 28.49
CA GLY A 242 7.96 -21.55 28.84
C GLY A 242 9.03 -22.04 27.86
N ARG A 243 9.54 -21.18 26.97
CA ARG A 243 10.54 -21.50 25.94
C ARG A 243 11.60 -20.41 25.83
N LYS A 244 12.79 -20.76 25.34
CA LYS A 244 13.90 -19.79 25.13
C LYS A 244 13.49 -18.59 24.29
N ARG A 245 12.53 -18.74 23.38
CA ARG A 245 11.96 -17.68 22.53
C ARG A 245 10.53 -18.01 22.12
N PRO A 246 9.69 -17.01 21.80
CA PRO A 246 8.37 -17.25 21.26
C PRO A 246 8.41 -18.02 19.95
N VAL A 247 7.42 -18.90 19.75
CA VAL A 247 7.26 -19.70 18.54
C VAL A 247 5.89 -19.50 17.93
N THR A 248 5.76 -19.86 16.65
CA THR A 248 4.48 -19.90 15.92
C THR A 248 3.67 -21.12 16.35
N PRO A 249 2.36 -21.22 15.97
CA PRO A 249 1.57 -22.43 16.20
C PRO A 249 2.19 -23.72 15.65
N TRP A 250 3.07 -23.61 14.68
CA TRP A 250 3.80 -24.74 14.06
C TRP A 250 5.20 -24.95 14.65
N GLY A 251 5.51 -24.35 15.78
CA GLY A 251 6.78 -24.51 16.49
C GLY A 251 7.98 -23.75 15.91
N LYS A 252 7.81 -23.02 14.80
CA LYS A 252 8.87 -22.20 14.21
C LYS A 252 9.11 -20.93 15.04
N PRO A 253 10.35 -20.41 15.16
CA PRO A 253 10.62 -19.14 15.84
C PRO A 253 9.76 -18.00 15.26
N ALA A 254 9.15 -17.18 16.16
CA ALA A 254 8.20 -16.15 15.77
C ALA A 254 8.85 -14.80 15.44
N TYR A 255 9.86 -14.38 16.21
CA TYR A 255 10.48 -13.05 16.11
C TYR A 255 11.97 -13.14 15.78
N GLY A 256 12.48 -12.10 15.11
CA GLY A 256 13.90 -11.95 14.79
C GLY A 256 14.45 -12.90 13.72
N VAL A 257 13.60 -13.63 13.01
CA VAL A 257 14.00 -14.61 12.00
C VAL A 257 13.86 -14.03 10.60
N LYS A 258 14.92 -14.14 9.81
CA LYS A 258 14.88 -13.78 8.37
C LYS A 258 14.13 -14.89 7.61
N THR A 259 12.88 -14.62 7.20
CA THR A 259 12.01 -15.59 6.54
C THR A 259 12.11 -15.60 5.00
N ARG A 260 12.80 -14.62 4.40
CA ARG A 260 13.00 -14.59 2.94
C ARG A 260 13.76 -15.82 2.46
N ASN A 261 13.25 -16.50 1.47
CA ASN A 261 13.94 -17.62 0.84
C ASN A 261 15.26 -17.13 0.19
N LYS A 262 16.38 -17.72 0.61
CA LYS A 262 17.72 -17.37 0.12
C LYS A 262 17.89 -17.64 -1.40
N LYS A 263 17.21 -18.66 -1.92
CA LYS A 263 17.28 -19.07 -3.34
C LYS A 263 16.29 -18.32 -4.26
N LYS A 264 15.55 -17.32 -3.73
CA LYS A 264 14.60 -16.57 -4.53
C LYS A 264 15.32 -15.78 -5.64
N ALA A 265 14.95 -15.99 -6.91
CA ALA A 265 15.59 -15.36 -8.09
C ALA A 265 15.67 -13.83 -7.96
N SER A 266 14.61 -13.18 -7.45
CA SER A 266 14.59 -11.73 -7.22
C SER A 266 15.61 -11.23 -6.18
N SER A 267 16.36 -12.12 -5.50
CA SER A 267 17.44 -11.72 -4.60
C SER A 267 18.68 -11.21 -5.35
N ARG A 268 18.85 -11.60 -6.62
CA ARG A 268 19.92 -11.11 -7.50
C ARG A 268 19.76 -9.63 -7.86
N MET A 269 18.52 -9.11 -7.81
CA MET A 269 18.21 -7.71 -8.09
C MET A 269 18.37 -6.79 -6.87
N ILE A 270 18.78 -7.31 -5.71
CA ILE A 270 19.00 -6.53 -4.50
C ILE A 270 20.49 -6.27 -4.36
N VAL A 271 20.89 -5.01 -4.56
CA VAL A 271 22.29 -4.56 -4.40
C VAL A 271 22.60 -4.38 -2.92
N ASN A 272 21.77 -3.63 -2.22
CA ASN A 272 21.93 -3.40 -0.80
C ASN A 272 20.64 -3.76 -0.05
N ARG A 273 20.76 -4.56 1.00
CA ARG A 273 19.61 -4.95 1.84
C ARG A 273 19.35 -3.90 2.92
N ARG A 274 18.09 -3.80 3.32
CA ARG A 274 17.75 -3.04 4.52
C ARG A 274 18.53 -3.58 5.73
N LYS A 275 19.02 -2.70 6.54
CA LYS A 275 19.64 -3.03 7.84
C LYS A 275 18.61 -3.62 8.81
#